data_acf0716d1b04c53bac420ae66df4b2a4
#
_entry.id   acf0716d1b04c53bac420ae66df4b2a4
#
_cell.length_a   1.000
_cell.length_b   1.000
_cell.length_c   1.000
_cell.angle_alpha   90.00
_cell.angle_beta   90.00
_cell.angle_gamma   90.00
#
_symmetry.space_group_name_H-M   'P 1'
#
loop_
_entity.id
_entity.type
_entity.pdbx_description
1 polymer ?
#
loop_
_entity_poly.entity_id
_entity_poly.type
_entity_poly.pdbx_seq_one_letter_code
_entity_poly.pdbx_strand_id
1 'polypeptide(L)'
;MKSSDMMLDVTSAAGLTGQTFIAATLHLPDGMDERPAQLIFAIHGGGYSRIYWHPPFADDSYSFARWFTDQGKAVLAIDMLGMGESSRPEPESSLSGAIIAAAHAEALRQVVAQWGGPVDVTGLGHSMGGMMIIAQAASHPAMDRVAVLGWANEPMILGDTDVASLQAGLIPSGYIATPRAPMRRLFYGDDVPLALIEADEAHASTTPVTMGRDALTPGIVHQAAASIAVPVLVVQSVIDTSPAPEKEPGYFSASPAVELQIVEAAAHCQNFAGTRVKHWTQLNDWIDRTS
;
A
#
# COMPACT_ATOMS: atom_id res chain seq x y z
N MET A 1 -9.29 -4.66 19.36
CA MET A 1 -8.26 -5.08 18.37
C MET A 1 -7.05 -5.62 19.11
N LYS A 2 -6.58 -6.81 18.75
CA LYS A 2 -5.32 -7.42 19.23
C LYS A 2 -4.28 -7.27 18.12
N SER A 3 -3.11 -6.72 18.44
CA SER A 3 -2.02 -6.51 17.48
C SER A 3 -0.79 -7.32 17.84
N SER A 4 -0.09 -7.86 16.84
CA SER A 4 1.12 -8.64 17.03
C SER A 4 2.14 -8.28 15.97
N ASP A 5 3.32 -7.82 16.39
CA ASP A 5 4.43 -7.56 15.48
C ASP A 5 5.15 -8.85 15.12
N MET A 6 5.60 -8.93 13.87
CA MET A 6 6.22 -10.11 13.27
C MET A 6 7.43 -9.71 12.42
N MET A 7 8.45 -10.55 12.44
CA MET A 7 9.57 -10.51 11.50
C MET A 7 9.51 -11.79 10.68
N LEU A 8 9.09 -11.67 9.42
CA LEU A 8 8.85 -12.80 8.53
C LEU A 8 10.10 -13.03 7.66
N ASP A 9 10.72 -14.21 7.79
CA ASP A 9 11.90 -14.57 6.99
C ASP A 9 11.49 -14.85 5.54
N VAL A 10 11.92 -13.99 4.63
CA VAL A 10 11.64 -14.08 3.19
C VAL A 10 12.92 -14.30 2.38
N THR A 11 14.01 -14.71 3.03
CA THR A 11 15.34 -14.88 2.42
C THR A 11 15.28 -15.72 1.15
N SER A 12 14.60 -16.84 1.19
CA SER A 12 14.50 -17.76 0.05
C SER A 12 13.71 -17.15 -1.12
N ALA A 13 12.63 -16.43 -0.83
CA ALA A 13 11.79 -15.80 -1.86
C ALA A 13 12.46 -14.56 -2.47
N ALA A 14 13.15 -13.76 -1.66
CA ALA A 14 13.90 -12.60 -2.13
C ALA A 14 15.12 -12.99 -2.99
N GLY A 15 15.74 -14.15 -2.72
CA GLY A 15 16.91 -14.62 -3.47
C GLY A 15 18.13 -13.69 -3.37
N LEU A 16 18.18 -12.84 -2.35
CA LEU A 16 19.26 -11.90 -2.09
C LEU A 16 20.33 -12.51 -1.21
N THR A 17 21.52 -11.92 -1.22
CA THR A 17 22.61 -12.33 -0.33
C THR A 17 22.31 -11.90 1.11
N GLY A 18 22.38 -12.85 2.04
CA GLY A 18 22.11 -12.63 3.47
C GLY A 18 20.65 -12.83 3.85
N GLN A 19 20.39 -12.79 5.15
CA GLN A 19 19.04 -12.94 5.68
C GLN A 19 18.18 -11.72 5.35
N THR A 20 16.96 -11.97 4.92
CA THR A 20 16.02 -10.94 4.48
C THR A 20 14.68 -11.14 5.18
N PHE A 21 14.19 -10.11 5.83
CA PHE A 21 12.96 -10.12 6.62
C PHE A 21 11.99 -9.03 6.19
N ILE A 22 10.71 -9.33 6.28
CA ILE A 22 9.61 -8.37 6.23
C ILE A 22 9.09 -8.14 7.64
N ALA A 23 9.11 -6.88 8.08
CA ALA A 23 8.42 -6.46 9.29
C ALA A 23 6.93 -6.28 9.01
N ALA A 24 6.09 -6.85 9.86
CA ALA A 24 4.65 -6.82 9.72
C ALA A 24 3.98 -6.62 11.08
N THR A 25 2.77 -6.08 11.07
CA THR A 25 1.85 -6.10 12.22
C THR A 25 0.55 -6.76 11.78
N LEU A 26 0.19 -7.85 12.47
CA LEU A 26 -1.11 -8.49 12.30
C LEU A 26 -2.08 -7.94 13.33
N HIS A 27 -3.17 -7.36 12.85
CA HIS A 27 -4.27 -6.85 13.65
C HIS A 27 -5.47 -7.79 13.52
N LEU A 28 -5.96 -8.30 14.64
CA LEU A 28 -7.10 -9.20 14.71
C LEU A 28 -8.27 -8.54 15.45
N PRO A 29 -9.52 -8.83 15.07
CA PRO A 29 -10.71 -8.51 15.87
C PRO A 29 -10.57 -8.99 17.32
N ASP A 30 -11.16 -8.25 18.27
CA ASP A 30 -11.19 -8.67 19.66
C ASP A 30 -11.94 -10.00 19.81
N GLY A 31 -11.36 -10.91 20.60
CA GLY A 31 -11.93 -12.24 20.85
C GLY A 31 -11.83 -13.22 19.69
N MET A 32 -11.11 -12.86 18.62
CA MET A 32 -10.82 -13.79 17.53
C MET A 32 -9.62 -14.66 17.91
N ASP A 33 -9.88 -15.89 18.31
CA ASP A 33 -8.88 -16.90 18.63
C ASP A 33 -8.68 -17.93 17.51
N GLU A 34 -9.52 -17.84 16.47
CA GLU A 34 -9.53 -18.74 15.33
C GLU A 34 -9.10 -18.00 14.03
N ARG A 35 -9.14 -18.73 12.93
CA ARG A 35 -8.85 -18.20 11.59
C ARG A 35 -9.84 -17.11 11.21
N PRO A 36 -9.39 -15.92 10.74
CA PRO A 36 -10.28 -14.91 10.20
C PRO A 36 -10.92 -15.42 8.90
N ALA A 37 -12.17 -15.02 8.67
CA ALA A 37 -12.82 -15.29 7.38
C ALA A 37 -12.19 -14.42 6.28
N GLN A 38 -11.87 -13.17 6.60
CA GLN A 38 -11.34 -12.17 5.67
C GLN A 38 -10.07 -11.53 6.23
N LEU A 39 -9.08 -11.35 5.35
CA LEU A 39 -7.81 -10.68 5.63
C LEU A 39 -7.59 -9.55 4.63
N ILE A 40 -7.29 -8.35 5.12
CA ILE A 40 -6.76 -7.25 4.31
C ILE A 40 -5.24 -7.28 4.42
N PHE A 41 -4.56 -7.54 3.30
CA PHE A 41 -3.11 -7.43 3.19
C PHE A 41 -2.75 -6.04 2.69
N ALA A 42 -2.17 -5.19 3.55
CA ALA A 42 -2.04 -3.77 3.34
C ALA A 42 -0.59 -3.32 3.16
N ILE A 43 -0.31 -2.67 2.01
CA ILE A 43 1.01 -2.14 1.63
C ILE A 43 0.95 -0.61 1.59
N HIS A 44 1.85 0.05 2.33
CA HIS A 44 1.94 1.52 2.44
C HIS A 44 2.59 2.18 1.21
N GLY A 45 2.54 3.51 1.13
CA GLY A 45 3.17 4.31 0.09
C GLY A 45 4.68 4.56 0.28
N GLY A 46 5.32 5.20 -0.69
CA GLY A 46 6.72 5.63 -0.60
C GLY A 46 6.94 6.61 0.54
N GLY A 47 8.06 6.47 1.27
CA GLY A 47 8.36 7.28 2.44
C GLY A 47 7.50 7.00 3.67
N TYR A 48 6.63 6.00 3.63
CA TYR A 48 5.82 5.52 4.74
C TYR A 48 6.36 4.20 5.30
N SER A 49 5.66 3.67 6.31
CA SER A 49 5.81 2.34 6.88
C SER A 49 4.44 1.77 7.24
N ARG A 50 4.39 0.55 7.76
CA ARG A 50 3.13 -0.13 8.15
C ARG A 50 2.28 0.65 9.15
N ILE A 51 2.89 1.59 9.90
CA ILE A 51 2.15 2.46 10.85
C ILE A 51 1.15 3.39 10.15
N TYR A 52 1.23 3.60 8.83
CA TYR A 52 0.21 4.32 8.06
C TYR A 52 -1.21 3.75 8.25
N TRP A 53 -1.30 2.46 8.51
CA TRP A 53 -2.57 1.75 8.70
C TRP A 53 -3.09 1.77 10.15
N HIS A 54 -2.20 2.06 11.10
CA HIS A 54 -2.50 2.27 12.52
C HIS A 54 -1.50 3.26 13.13
N PRO A 55 -1.70 4.57 12.90
CA PRO A 55 -0.72 5.58 13.28
C PRO A 55 -0.65 5.75 14.79
N PRO A 56 0.52 5.50 15.43
CA PRO A 56 0.66 5.59 16.90
C PRO A 56 0.66 7.02 17.42
N PHE A 57 0.75 7.99 16.52
CA PHE A 57 0.77 9.42 16.82
C PHE A 57 -0.61 10.11 16.67
N ALA A 58 -1.64 9.35 16.31
CA ALA A 58 -3.00 9.82 16.17
C ALA A 58 -3.95 9.05 17.09
N ASP A 59 -5.16 9.57 17.31
CA ASP A 59 -6.18 8.82 18.00
C ASP A 59 -6.77 7.69 17.14
N ASP A 60 -7.45 6.75 17.78
CA ASP A 60 -7.98 5.53 17.13
C ASP A 60 -8.94 5.82 15.95
N SER A 61 -9.52 7.03 15.86
CA SER A 61 -10.38 7.39 14.74
C SER A 61 -9.65 7.50 13.39
N TYR A 62 -8.31 7.60 13.43
CA TYR A 62 -7.45 7.58 12.25
C TYR A 62 -6.89 6.19 11.94
N SER A 63 -7.22 5.19 12.75
CA SER A 63 -6.73 3.83 12.55
C SER A 63 -7.60 3.05 11.57
N PHE A 64 -7.10 2.86 10.35
CA PHE A 64 -7.67 1.96 9.37
C PHE A 64 -7.77 0.53 9.94
N ALA A 65 -6.70 0.02 10.54
CA ALA A 65 -6.66 -1.33 11.09
C ALA A 65 -7.71 -1.53 12.20
N ARG A 66 -7.86 -0.56 13.12
CA ARG A 66 -8.90 -0.61 14.16
C ARG A 66 -10.29 -0.66 13.55
N TRP A 67 -10.56 0.23 12.62
CA TRP A 67 -11.87 0.31 12.00
C TRP A 67 -12.26 -1.00 11.30
N PHE A 68 -11.34 -1.60 10.51
CA PHE A 68 -11.62 -2.85 9.81
C PHE A 68 -11.69 -4.06 10.74
N THR A 69 -10.93 -4.08 11.84
CA THR A 69 -11.07 -5.13 12.85
C THR A 69 -12.39 -5.03 13.60
N ASP A 70 -12.92 -3.83 13.81
CA ASP A 70 -14.27 -3.64 14.37
C ASP A 70 -15.37 -4.09 13.40
N GLN A 71 -15.09 -4.19 12.07
CA GLN A 71 -15.94 -4.83 11.07
C GLN A 71 -15.71 -6.35 10.93
N GLY A 72 -14.90 -6.96 11.81
CA GLY A 72 -14.64 -8.40 11.82
C GLY A 72 -13.55 -8.88 10.84
N LYS A 73 -12.83 -7.98 10.18
CA LYS A 73 -11.75 -8.31 9.24
C LYS A 73 -10.37 -8.23 9.89
N ALA A 74 -9.51 -9.19 9.62
CA ALA A 74 -8.09 -9.08 10.01
C ALA A 74 -7.36 -8.11 9.07
N VAL A 75 -6.32 -7.44 9.57
CA VAL A 75 -5.45 -6.58 8.76
C VAL A 75 -3.99 -6.98 8.99
N LEU A 76 -3.30 -7.36 7.92
CA LEU A 76 -1.86 -7.56 7.91
C LEU A 76 -1.20 -6.37 7.22
N ALA A 77 -0.63 -5.48 8.02
CA ALA A 77 0.14 -4.34 7.54
C ALA A 77 1.61 -4.71 7.50
N ILE A 78 2.27 -4.52 6.34
CA ILE A 78 3.70 -4.81 6.18
C ILE A 78 4.50 -3.54 5.90
N ASP A 79 5.77 -3.54 6.31
CA ASP A 79 6.77 -2.65 5.74
C ASP A 79 7.28 -3.25 4.43
N MET A 80 7.27 -2.47 3.34
CA MET A 80 7.87 -2.92 2.09
C MET A 80 9.36 -3.27 2.30
N LEU A 81 9.85 -4.29 1.58
CA LEU A 81 11.28 -4.62 1.60
C LEU A 81 12.10 -3.37 1.21
N GLY A 82 13.07 -3.02 2.04
CA GLY A 82 13.87 -1.80 1.91
C GLY A 82 13.30 -0.59 2.68
N MET A 83 12.17 -0.71 3.35
CA MET A 83 11.51 0.40 4.05
C MET A 83 11.13 0.02 5.48
N GLY A 84 10.82 1.03 6.31
CA GLY A 84 10.42 0.83 7.70
C GLY A 84 11.44 0.00 8.49
N GLU A 85 10.95 -1.06 9.13
CA GLU A 85 11.76 -2.02 9.91
C GLU A 85 12.08 -3.30 9.12
N SER A 86 11.61 -3.42 7.86
CA SER A 86 12.02 -4.50 6.96
C SER A 86 13.50 -4.40 6.61
N SER A 87 14.10 -5.51 6.21
CA SER A 87 15.49 -5.56 5.78
C SER A 87 15.79 -4.51 4.70
N ARG A 88 16.98 -3.94 4.77
CA ARG A 88 17.54 -3.00 3.77
C ARG A 88 18.74 -3.66 3.10
N PRO A 89 18.52 -4.41 2.00
CA PRO A 89 19.60 -5.09 1.29
C PRO A 89 20.65 -4.12 0.75
N GLU A 90 21.91 -4.53 0.84
CA GLU A 90 23.06 -3.80 0.28
C GLU A 90 23.79 -4.69 -0.75
N PRO A 91 24.13 -4.15 -1.94
CA PRO A 91 23.79 -2.79 -2.40
C PRO A 91 22.27 -2.64 -2.69
N GLU A 92 21.73 -1.45 -2.47
CA GLU A 92 20.30 -1.16 -2.71
C GLU A 92 19.89 -1.50 -4.15
N SER A 93 20.80 -1.33 -5.12
CA SER A 93 20.60 -1.68 -6.52
C SER A 93 20.36 -3.18 -6.78
N SER A 94 20.51 -4.03 -5.78
CA SER A 94 20.08 -5.44 -5.85
C SER A 94 18.56 -5.59 -5.77
N LEU A 95 17.83 -4.57 -5.32
CA LEU A 95 16.38 -4.57 -5.26
C LEU A 95 15.78 -4.33 -6.66
N SER A 96 14.65 -5.00 -6.90
CA SER A 96 13.77 -4.74 -8.04
C SER A 96 12.32 -4.95 -7.62
N GLY A 97 11.36 -4.38 -8.37
CA GLY A 97 9.94 -4.60 -8.11
C GLY A 97 9.56 -6.09 -8.04
N ALA A 98 10.18 -6.93 -8.87
CA ALA A 98 9.95 -8.39 -8.85
C ALA A 98 10.43 -9.06 -7.55
N ILE A 99 11.61 -8.71 -7.07
CA ILE A 99 12.16 -9.24 -5.80
C ILE A 99 11.29 -8.80 -4.62
N ILE A 100 10.88 -7.54 -4.61
CA ILE A 100 10.02 -7.00 -3.55
C ILE A 100 8.65 -7.68 -3.57
N ALA A 101 8.04 -7.86 -4.75
CA ALA A 101 6.76 -8.56 -4.89
C ALA A 101 6.85 -10.03 -4.41
N ALA A 102 7.93 -10.75 -4.72
CA ALA A 102 8.17 -12.11 -4.25
C ALA A 102 8.31 -12.17 -2.71
N ALA A 103 9.07 -11.23 -2.12
CA ALA A 103 9.22 -11.13 -0.67
C ALA A 103 7.88 -10.86 0.04
N HIS A 104 7.07 -9.93 -0.49
CA HIS A 104 5.74 -9.63 0.04
C HIS A 104 4.77 -10.81 -0.09
N ALA A 105 4.79 -11.51 -1.23
CA ALA A 105 3.97 -12.70 -1.44
C ALA A 105 4.31 -13.83 -0.46
N GLU A 106 5.59 -14.03 -0.18
CA GLU A 106 6.04 -15.00 0.81
C GLU A 106 5.62 -14.61 2.23
N ALA A 107 5.73 -13.32 2.58
CA ALA A 107 5.25 -12.82 3.87
C ALA A 107 3.75 -13.09 4.08
N LEU A 108 2.92 -12.79 3.06
CA LEU A 108 1.49 -13.10 3.08
C LEU A 108 1.25 -14.61 3.23
N ARG A 109 1.94 -15.43 2.44
CA ARG A 109 1.81 -16.90 2.47
C ARG A 109 2.12 -17.48 3.85
N GLN A 110 3.17 -16.99 4.53
CA GLN A 110 3.52 -17.45 5.88
C GLN A 110 2.43 -17.14 6.90
N VAL A 111 1.83 -15.95 6.83
CA VAL A 111 0.76 -15.56 7.77
C VAL A 111 -0.50 -16.38 7.50
N VAL A 112 -0.92 -16.52 6.25
CA VAL A 112 -2.12 -17.31 5.89
C VAL A 112 -1.94 -18.79 6.26
N ALA A 113 -0.74 -19.34 6.07
CA ALA A 113 -0.44 -20.73 6.39
C ALA A 113 -0.59 -21.09 7.89
N GLN A 114 -0.44 -20.11 8.78
CA GLN A 114 -0.61 -20.32 10.23
C GLN A 114 -2.02 -20.78 10.62
N TRP A 115 -3.02 -20.44 9.80
CA TRP A 115 -4.42 -20.77 10.09
C TRP A 115 -4.89 -22.11 9.54
N GLY A 116 -4.08 -22.80 8.74
CA GLY A 116 -4.34 -24.16 8.30
C GLY A 116 -5.59 -24.36 7.41
N GLY A 117 -6.10 -23.29 6.78
CA GLY A 117 -7.25 -23.35 5.91
C GLY A 117 -7.43 -22.07 5.07
N PRO A 118 -8.42 -22.02 4.17
CA PRO A 118 -8.63 -20.88 3.29
C PRO A 118 -9.00 -19.62 4.07
N VAL A 119 -8.45 -18.50 3.65
CA VAL A 119 -8.78 -17.15 4.11
C VAL A 119 -9.05 -16.33 2.87
N ASP A 120 -10.10 -15.56 2.88
CA ASP A 120 -10.43 -14.63 1.80
C ASP A 120 -9.53 -13.39 1.92
N VAL A 121 -8.66 -13.17 0.93
CA VAL A 121 -7.59 -12.17 0.97
C VAL A 121 -7.91 -11.02 0.04
N THR A 122 -8.02 -9.82 0.61
CA THR A 122 -8.01 -8.56 -0.14
C THR A 122 -6.61 -7.96 -0.12
N GLY A 123 -5.96 -7.88 -1.29
CA GLY A 123 -4.73 -7.10 -1.43
C GLY A 123 -5.06 -5.62 -1.52
N LEU A 124 -4.39 -4.80 -0.72
CA LEU A 124 -4.61 -3.37 -0.68
C LEU A 124 -3.28 -2.62 -0.68
N GLY A 125 -3.12 -1.67 -1.61
CA GLY A 125 -1.90 -0.88 -1.70
C GLY A 125 -2.19 0.60 -1.88
N HIS A 126 -1.48 1.44 -1.13
CA HIS A 126 -1.57 2.90 -1.24
C HIS A 126 -0.38 3.46 -1.98
N SER A 127 -0.58 4.33 -2.98
CA SER A 127 0.50 5.02 -3.70
C SER A 127 1.51 4.04 -4.30
N MET A 128 2.78 4.12 -3.97
CA MET A 128 3.80 3.12 -4.35
C MET A 128 3.40 1.69 -3.92
N GLY A 129 2.69 1.53 -2.80
CA GLY A 129 2.09 0.26 -2.42
C GLY A 129 1.03 -0.23 -3.41
N GLY A 130 0.32 0.70 -4.07
CA GLY A 130 -0.59 0.41 -5.19
C GLY A 130 0.13 -0.19 -6.39
N MET A 131 1.29 0.39 -6.76
CA MET A 131 2.18 -0.20 -7.77
C MET A 131 2.61 -1.62 -7.36
N MET A 132 3.00 -1.79 -6.12
CA MET A 132 3.49 -3.08 -5.62
C MET A 132 2.41 -4.15 -5.52
N ILE A 133 1.19 -3.78 -5.11
CA ILE A 133 0.10 -4.77 -5.05
C ILE A 133 -0.33 -5.22 -6.45
N ILE A 134 -0.27 -4.34 -7.46
CA ILE A 134 -0.47 -4.68 -8.87
C ILE A 134 0.61 -5.68 -9.33
N ALA A 135 1.89 -5.37 -9.08
CA ALA A 135 3.00 -6.24 -9.47
C ALA A 135 2.91 -7.62 -8.78
N GLN A 136 2.57 -7.66 -7.49
CA GLN A 136 2.42 -8.89 -6.73
C GLN A 136 1.22 -9.70 -7.20
N ALA A 137 0.05 -9.10 -7.39
CA ALA A 137 -1.16 -9.81 -7.84
C ALA A 137 -0.97 -10.48 -9.20
N ALA A 138 -0.24 -9.83 -10.09
CA ALA A 138 0.06 -10.36 -11.43
C ALA A 138 1.06 -11.53 -11.41
N SER A 139 2.09 -11.47 -10.55
CA SER A 139 3.18 -12.45 -10.55
C SER A 139 3.02 -13.56 -9.51
N HIS A 140 2.28 -13.30 -8.44
CA HIS A 140 2.07 -14.20 -7.30
C HIS A 140 0.58 -14.21 -6.90
N PRO A 141 -0.30 -14.85 -7.69
CA PRO A 141 -1.74 -14.84 -7.44
C PRO A 141 -2.07 -15.58 -6.13
N ALA A 142 -2.39 -14.82 -5.09
CA ALA A 142 -2.75 -15.31 -3.77
C ALA A 142 -3.78 -14.38 -3.08
N MET A 143 -4.42 -13.52 -3.87
CA MET A 143 -5.43 -12.57 -3.41
C MET A 143 -6.71 -12.77 -4.22
N ASP A 144 -7.84 -12.73 -3.55
CA ASP A 144 -9.16 -12.94 -4.13
C ASP A 144 -9.69 -11.65 -4.80
N ARG A 145 -9.16 -10.49 -4.38
CA ARG A 145 -9.43 -9.16 -4.96
C ARG A 145 -8.31 -8.18 -4.65
N VAL A 146 -8.27 -7.07 -5.38
CA VAL A 146 -7.23 -6.04 -5.23
C VAL A 146 -7.84 -4.64 -5.15
N ALA A 147 -7.47 -3.87 -4.14
CA ALA A 147 -7.78 -2.45 -4.02
C ALA A 147 -6.50 -1.60 -4.21
N VAL A 148 -6.53 -0.70 -5.18
CA VAL A 148 -5.42 0.17 -5.57
C VAL A 148 -5.78 1.60 -5.21
N LEU A 149 -5.13 2.16 -4.20
CA LEU A 149 -5.42 3.47 -3.63
C LEU A 149 -4.36 4.48 -4.03
N GLY A 150 -4.75 5.58 -4.67
CA GLY A 150 -3.87 6.70 -4.95
C GLY A 150 -2.69 6.36 -5.88
N TRP A 151 -2.76 5.31 -6.68
CA TRP A 151 -1.78 4.99 -7.71
C TRP A 151 -2.29 5.44 -9.08
N ALA A 152 -1.42 6.07 -9.88
CA ALA A 152 -1.72 6.45 -11.25
C ALA A 152 -1.01 5.52 -12.25
N ASN A 153 -1.77 4.88 -13.15
CA ASN A 153 -1.25 4.25 -14.35
C ASN A 153 -1.06 5.28 -15.48
N GLU A 154 -1.89 6.34 -15.52
CA GLU A 154 -1.63 7.52 -16.33
C GLU A 154 -0.33 8.22 -15.84
N PRO A 155 0.35 9.02 -16.69
CA PRO A 155 1.50 9.80 -16.24
C PRO A 155 1.14 10.65 -15.02
N MET A 156 1.72 10.31 -13.87
CA MET A 156 1.33 10.89 -12.59
C MET A 156 1.65 12.38 -12.48
N ILE A 157 0.86 13.07 -11.68
CA ILE A 157 1.12 14.43 -11.21
C ILE A 157 1.47 14.41 -9.72
N LEU A 158 2.42 15.24 -9.31
CA LEU A 158 2.86 15.38 -7.93
C LEU A 158 2.69 16.83 -7.45
N GLY A 159 1.45 17.32 -7.50
CA GLY A 159 1.15 18.71 -7.22
C GLY A 159 1.91 19.63 -8.17
N ASP A 160 2.66 20.60 -7.61
CA ASP A 160 3.49 21.54 -8.37
C ASP A 160 4.90 20.99 -8.68
N THR A 161 5.19 19.75 -8.30
CA THR A 161 6.52 19.14 -8.49
C THR A 161 6.67 18.64 -9.92
N ASP A 162 7.72 19.10 -10.62
CA ASP A 162 8.10 18.55 -11.92
C ASP A 162 8.67 17.14 -11.77
N VAL A 163 7.89 16.14 -12.18
CA VAL A 163 8.22 14.71 -12.08
C VAL A 163 9.52 14.38 -12.82
N ALA A 164 9.75 14.99 -14.00
CA ALA A 164 10.96 14.74 -14.77
C ALA A 164 12.21 15.27 -14.05
N SER A 165 12.12 16.45 -13.45
CA SER A 165 13.20 17.01 -12.63
C SER A 165 13.44 16.18 -11.37
N LEU A 166 12.38 15.70 -10.71
CA LEU A 166 12.51 14.81 -9.56
C LEU A 166 13.22 13.50 -9.95
N GLN A 167 12.80 12.88 -11.04
CA GLN A 167 13.43 11.65 -11.55
C GLN A 167 14.89 11.85 -11.92
N ALA A 168 15.23 12.96 -12.59
CA ALA A 168 16.61 13.30 -12.95
C ALA A 168 17.50 13.60 -11.72
N GLY A 169 16.90 14.08 -10.63
CA GLY A 169 17.60 14.37 -9.38
C GLY A 169 17.83 13.15 -8.47
N LEU A 170 17.31 11.97 -8.81
CA LEU A 170 17.55 10.76 -8.03
C LEU A 170 19.02 10.36 -8.07
N ILE A 171 19.60 10.06 -6.91
CA ILE A 171 20.94 9.47 -6.81
C ILE A 171 20.97 8.09 -7.50
N PRO A 172 22.16 7.59 -7.91
CA PRO A 172 22.23 6.32 -8.64
C PRO A 172 21.70 5.10 -7.88
N SER A 173 21.95 5.03 -6.58
CA SER A 173 21.53 3.94 -5.69
C SER A 173 21.51 4.41 -4.24
N GLY A 174 20.77 3.72 -3.38
CA GLY A 174 20.71 3.94 -1.94
C GLY A 174 19.27 4.14 -1.44
N TYR A 175 19.17 4.58 -0.21
CA TYR A 175 17.90 4.82 0.48
C TYR A 175 17.73 6.31 0.72
N ILE A 176 16.66 6.90 0.20
CA ILE A 176 16.41 8.34 0.25
C ILE A 176 15.21 8.68 1.13
N ALA A 177 15.32 9.76 1.89
CA ALA A 177 14.18 10.40 2.53
C ALA A 177 13.57 11.39 1.53
N THR A 178 12.28 11.21 1.21
CA THR A 178 11.57 12.15 0.35
C THR A 178 11.06 13.32 1.21
N PRO A 179 11.45 14.57 0.92
CA PRO A 179 10.91 15.72 1.61
C PRO A 179 9.40 15.83 1.42
N ARG A 180 8.61 15.81 2.50
CA ARG A 180 7.15 15.86 2.42
C ARG A 180 6.59 17.27 2.36
N ALA A 181 7.29 18.24 2.93
CA ALA A 181 6.80 19.61 3.00
C ALA A 181 6.38 20.22 1.63
N PRO A 182 7.11 20.01 0.52
CA PRO A 182 6.67 20.47 -0.80
C PRO A 182 5.41 19.74 -1.31
N MET A 183 5.10 18.56 -0.78
CA MET A 183 4.00 17.70 -1.21
C MET A 183 2.78 17.78 -0.30
N ARG A 184 2.78 18.64 0.74
CA ARG A 184 1.68 18.72 1.72
C ARG A 184 0.33 18.92 1.06
N ARG A 185 0.22 19.79 0.04
CA ARG A 185 -1.05 20.03 -0.67
C ARG A 185 -1.56 18.84 -1.47
N LEU A 186 -0.66 17.98 -1.93
CA LEU A 186 -1.03 16.72 -2.55
C LEU A 186 -1.45 15.69 -1.50
N PHE A 187 -0.74 15.63 -0.37
CA PHE A 187 -0.90 14.55 0.62
C PHE A 187 -2.10 14.77 1.55
N TYR A 188 -2.38 16.03 1.94
CA TYR A 188 -3.37 16.31 2.97
C TYR A 188 -4.39 17.33 2.48
N GLY A 189 -5.66 17.05 2.76
CA GLY A 189 -6.75 18.01 2.55
C GLY A 189 -6.69 19.16 3.58
N ASP A 190 -7.41 20.23 3.29
CA ASP A 190 -7.46 21.42 4.15
C ASP A 190 -8.07 21.14 5.54
N ASP A 191 -8.77 20.04 5.69
CA ASP A 191 -9.42 19.59 6.93
C ASP A 191 -8.51 18.78 7.86
N VAL A 192 -7.28 18.44 7.40
CA VAL A 192 -6.32 17.66 8.21
C VAL A 192 -5.60 18.60 9.19
N PRO A 193 -5.67 18.36 10.51
CA PRO A 193 -5.02 19.20 11.50
C PRO A 193 -3.50 19.29 11.29
N LEU A 194 -2.91 20.49 11.37
CA LEU A 194 -1.48 20.70 11.19
C LEU A 194 -0.63 19.82 12.13
N ALA A 195 -1.06 19.67 13.38
CA ALA A 195 -0.35 18.83 14.35
C ALA A 195 -0.29 17.36 13.92
N LEU A 196 -1.33 16.85 13.24
CA LEU A 196 -1.34 15.50 12.67
C LEU A 196 -0.40 15.41 11.48
N ILE A 197 -0.36 16.42 10.60
CA ILE A 197 0.57 16.49 9.47
C ILE A 197 2.02 16.46 9.96
N GLU A 198 2.35 17.29 10.97
CA GLU A 198 3.70 17.35 11.53
C GLU A 198 4.09 16.04 12.21
N ALA A 199 3.16 15.39 12.90
CA ALA A 199 3.40 14.09 13.51
C ALA A 199 3.63 12.99 12.45
N ASP A 200 2.85 12.99 11.37
CA ASP A 200 3.04 12.05 10.25
C ASP A 200 4.39 12.27 9.54
N GLU A 201 4.76 13.52 9.28
CA GLU A 201 6.05 13.86 8.68
C GLU A 201 7.24 13.44 9.55
N ALA A 202 7.11 13.52 10.87
CA ALA A 202 8.15 13.09 11.82
C ALA A 202 8.38 11.55 11.80
N HIS A 203 7.40 10.79 11.30
CA HIS A 203 7.46 9.33 11.18
C HIS A 203 7.80 8.87 9.74
N ALA A 204 8.32 9.77 8.90
CA ALA A 204 8.71 9.43 7.54
C ALA A 204 9.81 8.36 7.52
N SER A 205 9.67 7.39 6.61
CA SER A 205 10.67 6.37 6.31
C SER A 205 11.50 6.75 5.08
N THR A 206 12.60 6.06 4.86
CA THR A 206 13.35 6.13 3.60
C THR A 206 12.76 5.18 2.57
N THR A 207 12.99 5.49 1.30
CA THR A 207 12.57 4.68 0.14
C THR A 207 13.79 4.23 -0.64
N PRO A 208 13.89 2.96 -1.11
CA PRO A 208 14.91 2.55 -2.06
C PRO A 208 14.82 3.41 -3.33
N VAL A 209 15.96 3.88 -3.82
CA VAL A 209 16.01 4.71 -5.04
C VAL A 209 15.45 3.97 -6.25
N THR A 210 15.71 2.67 -6.35
CA THR A 210 15.16 1.81 -7.42
C THR A 210 13.63 1.89 -7.42
N MET A 211 12.99 1.73 -6.26
CA MET A 211 11.53 1.83 -6.15
C MET A 211 10.99 3.24 -6.42
N GLY A 212 11.72 4.26 -5.98
CA GLY A 212 11.37 5.66 -6.31
C GLY A 212 11.43 5.92 -7.81
N ARG A 213 12.44 5.37 -8.51
CA ARG A 213 12.56 5.48 -9.96
C ARG A 213 11.46 4.72 -10.68
N ASP A 214 11.15 3.50 -10.24
CA ASP A 214 10.05 2.70 -10.80
C ASP A 214 8.72 3.44 -10.66
N ALA A 215 8.43 4.00 -9.47
CA ALA A 215 7.20 4.76 -9.23
C ALA A 215 7.05 6.00 -10.10
N LEU A 216 8.17 6.61 -10.53
CA LEU A 216 8.18 7.77 -11.43
C LEU A 216 8.23 7.36 -12.92
N THR A 217 8.26 6.07 -13.23
CA THR A 217 8.35 5.57 -14.61
C THR A 217 6.95 5.30 -15.16
N PRO A 218 6.47 6.08 -16.15
CA PRO A 218 5.15 5.86 -16.73
C PRO A 218 4.99 4.45 -17.28
N GLY A 219 3.88 3.81 -16.97
CA GLY A 219 3.53 2.50 -17.51
C GLY A 219 4.25 1.31 -16.88
N ILE A 220 5.03 1.52 -15.82
CA ILE A 220 5.85 0.47 -15.20
C ILE A 220 5.08 -0.80 -14.84
N VAL A 221 3.79 -0.69 -14.50
CA VAL A 221 2.92 -1.82 -14.13
C VAL A 221 1.76 -2.06 -15.11
N HIS A 222 1.74 -1.42 -16.29
CA HIS A 222 0.62 -1.58 -17.24
C HIS A 222 0.37 -3.04 -17.65
N GLN A 223 1.43 -3.78 -17.97
CA GLN A 223 1.31 -5.19 -18.33
C GLN A 223 0.81 -6.04 -17.17
N ALA A 224 1.29 -5.76 -15.95
CA ALA A 224 0.85 -6.42 -14.75
C ALA A 224 -0.63 -6.11 -14.45
N ALA A 225 -1.04 -4.85 -14.49
CA ALA A 225 -2.43 -4.44 -14.31
C ALA A 225 -3.37 -5.15 -15.31
N ALA A 226 -2.99 -5.19 -16.59
CA ALA A 226 -3.76 -5.84 -17.65
C ALA A 226 -3.93 -7.37 -17.45
N SER A 227 -3.09 -8.01 -16.63
CA SER A 227 -3.14 -9.46 -16.38
C SER A 227 -3.88 -9.86 -15.11
N ILE A 228 -4.29 -8.91 -14.26
CA ILE A 228 -5.02 -9.20 -13.01
C ILE A 228 -6.41 -9.74 -13.35
N ALA A 229 -6.68 -10.97 -12.91
CA ALA A 229 -7.90 -11.73 -13.23
C ALA A 229 -8.88 -11.86 -12.04
N VAL A 230 -8.73 -11.02 -11.03
CA VAL A 230 -9.63 -10.91 -9.86
C VAL A 230 -10.32 -9.55 -9.85
N PRO A 231 -11.41 -9.34 -9.08
CA PRO A 231 -12.04 -8.02 -8.94
C PRO A 231 -11.06 -6.95 -8.50
N VAL A 232 -11.16 -5.75 -9.09
CA VAL A 232 -10.29 -4.61 -8.79
C VAL A 232 -11.13 -3.40 -8.37
N LEU A 233 -10.74 -2.76 -7.28
CA LEU A 233 -11.21 -1.42 -6.91
C LEU A 233 -10.07 -0.43 -7.11
N VAL A 234 -10.29 0.56 -7.95
CA VAL A 234 -9.42 1.73 -8.08
C VAL A 234 -9.98 2.84 -7.20
N VAL A 235 -9.15 3.38 -6.33
CA VAL A 235 -9.53 4.49 -5.44
C VAL A 235 -8.63 5.68 -5.72
N GLN A 236 -9.24 6.82 -6.02
CA GLN A 236 -8.55 8.10 -6.16
C GLN A 236 -9.23 9.14 -5.27
N SER A 237 -8.47 10.09 -4.76
CA SER A 237 -9.01 11.25 -4.08
C SER A 237 -9.26 12.39 -5.07
N VAL A 238 -10.03 13.40 -4.67
CA VAL A 238 -10.22 14.62 -5.48
C VAL A 238 -8.88 15.32 -5.77
N ILE A 239 -7.95 15.27 -4.81
CA ILE A 239 -6.56 15.72 -4.98
C ILE A 239 -5.67 14.48 -4.91
N ASP A 240 -5.22 13.98 -6.07
CA ASP A 240 -4.44 12.75 -6.12
C ASP A 240 -3.40 12.77 -7.26
N THR A 241 -2.74 11.64 -7.45
CA THR A 241 -1.62 11.49 -8.41
C THR A 241 -2.09 11.25 -9.84
N SER A 242 -3.32 10.77 -10.07
CA SER A 242 -3.84 10.56 -11.43
C SER A 242 -4.49 11.84 -11.98
N PRO A 243 -4.04 12.32 -13.15
CA PRO A 243 -4.67 13.45 -13.82
C PRO A 243 -6.01 13.10 -14.50
N ALA A 244 -6.31 11.81 -14.65
CA ALA A 244 -7.49 11.30 -15.33
C ALA A 244 -8.02 10.02 -14.63
N PRO A 245 -8.54 10.15 -13.39
CA PRO A 245 -8.93 8.98 -12.59
C PRO A 245 -9.98 8.10 -13.27
N GLU A 246 -10.82 8.65 -14.13
CA GLU A 246 -11.81 7.91 -14.93
C GLU A 246 -11.21 6.93 -15.94
N LYS A 247 -9.92 7.07 -16.28
CA LYS A 247 -9.22 6.16 -17.20
C LYS A 247 -8.54 5.00 -16.46
N GLU A 248 -8.25 5.16 -15.19
CA GLU A 248 -7.50 4.18 -14.41
C GLU A 248 -8.12 2.76 -14.44
N PRO A 249 -9.45 2.56 -14.38
CA PRO A 249 -10.06 1.24 -14.51
C PRO A 249 -9.73 0.52 -15.83
N GLY A 250 -9.50 1.26 -16.91
CA GLY A 250 -9.21 0.71 -18.23
C GLY A 250 -7.91 -0.08 -18.33
N TYR A 251 -7.00 0.08 -17.38
CA TYR A 251 -5.74 -0.67 -17.36
C TYR A 251 -5.90 -2.13 -16.87
N PHE A 252 -7.01 -2.47 -16.22
CA PHE A 252 -7.24 -3.81 -15.63
C PHE A 252 -8.10 -4.70 -16.54
N SER A 253 -7.68 -4.88 -17.79
CA SER A 253 -8.48 -5.49 -18.86
C SER A 253 -8.85 -6.96 -18.68
N ALA A 254 -8.10 -7.73 -17.89
CA ALA A 254 -8.42 -9.13 -17.58
C ALA A 254 -9.31 -9.29 -16.32
N SER A 255 -9.52 -8.23 -15.55
CA SER A 255 -10.36 -8.28 -14.35
C SER A 255 -11.83 -8.52 -14.71
N PRO A 256 -12.54 -9.41 -13.99
CA PRO A 256 -13.96 -9.67 -14.21
C PRO A 256 -14.86 -8.48 -13.79
N ALA A 257 -14.37 -7.62 -12.89
CA ALA A 257 -15.09 -6.44 -12.41
C ALA A 257 -14.09 -5.37 -11.96
N VAL A 258 -14.19 -4.17 -12.51
CA VAL A 258 -13.37 -3.02 -12.11
C VAL A 258 -14.30 -1.89 -11.70
N GLU A 259 -14.09 -1.37 -10.50
CA GLU A 259 -14.84 -0.24 -9.97
C GLU A 259 -13.90 0.94 -9.71
N LEU A 260 -14.41 2.15 -9.87
CA LEU A 260 -13.74 3.40 -9.49
C LEU A 260 -14.46 4.05 -8.33
N GLN A 261 -13.72 4.36 -7.27
CA GLN A 261 -14.18 5.18 -6.17
C GLN A 261 -13.41 6.49 -6.16
N ILE A 262 -14.13 7.61 -6.13
CA ILE A 262 -13.54 8.94 -5.86
C ILE A 262 -13.83 9.29 -4.41
N VAL A 263 -12.78 9.55 -3.63
CA VAL A 263 -12.92 9.98 -2.24
C VAL A 263 -13.07 11.49 -2.21
N GLU A 264 -14.30 11.92 -1.97
CA GLU A 264 -14.67 13.33 -1.90
C GLU A 264 -13.99 14.04 -0.71
N ALA A 265 -13.64 15.30 -0.89
CA ALA A 265 -12.99 16.14 0.13
C ALA A 265 -11.78 15.45 0.78
N ALA A 266 -10.99 14.74 -0.03
CA ALA A 266 -9.76 14.06 0.40
C ALA A 266 -8.62 14.41 -0.56
N ALA A 267 -7.40 14.31 -0.02
CA ALA A 267 -6.17 14.34 -0.78
C ALA A 267 -5.52 12.93 -0.76
N HIS A 268 -4.37 12.78 -1.38
CA HIS A 268 -3.66 11.51 -1.61
C HIS A 268 -3.60 10.58 -0.38
N CYS A 269 -3.38 11.12 0.82
CA CYS A 269 -3.39 10.33 2.06
C CYS A 269 -4.81 10.23 2.64
N GLN A 270 -5.69 9.48 1.97
CA GLN A 270 -7.13 9.36 2.29
C GLN A 270 -7.41 9.00 3.75
N ASN A 271 -6.52 8.23 4.39
CA ASN A 271 -6.67 7.81 5.78
C ASN A 271 -6.65 8.97 6.78
N PHE A 272 -6.14 10.14 6.39
CA PHE A 272 -6.12 11.34 7.26
C PHE A 272 -7.27 12.30 6.96
N ALA A 273 -8.02 12.12 5.87
CA ALA A 273 -9.13 12.98 5.52
C ALA A 273 -10.29 12.89 6.53
N GLY A 274 -11.06 13.95 6.69
CA GLY A 274 -12.30 13.93 7.48
C GLY A 274 -13.35 12.96 6.93
N THR A 275 -13.29 12.68 5.64
CA THR A 275 -14.17 11.72 4.94
C THR A 275 -13.69 10.27 4.99
N ARG A 276 -12.58 9.97 5.68
CA ARG A 276 -11.96 8.62 5.75
C ARG A 276 -12.95 7.50 6.12
N VAL A 277 -13.83 7.72 7.08
CA VAL A 277 -14.80 6.69 7.50
C VAL A 277 -15.79 6.36 6.38
N LYS A 278 -16.23 7.38 5.62
CA LYS A 278 -17.07 7.14 4.43
C LYS A 278 -16.33 6.31 3.39
N HIS A 279 -15.05 6.64 3.13
CA HIS A 279 -14.19 5.87 2.23
C HIS A 279 -14.03 4.42 2.72
N TRP A 280 -13.69 4.21 4.00
CA TRP A 280 -13.53 2.87 4.56
C TRP A 280 -14.82 2.05 4.52
N THR A 281 -15.97 2.68 4.77
CA THR A 281 -17.29 2.01 4.63
C THR A 281 -17.51 1.54 3.19
N GLN A 282 -17.26 2.38 2.20
CA GLN A 282 -17.41 2.02 0.79
C GLN A 282 -16.46 0.90 0.37
N LEU A 283 -15.20 0.93 0.87
CA LEU A 283 -14.22 -0.13 0.66
C LEU A 283 -14.69 -1.45 1.32
N ASN A 284 -15.18 -1.38 2.55
CA ASN A 284 -15.74 -2.54 3.25
C ASN A 284 -16.90 -3.16 2.50
N ASP A 285 -17.86 -2.34 2.05
CA ASP A 285 -19.01 -2.79 1.26
C ASP A 285 -18.56 -3.45 -0.06
N TRP A 286 -17.50 -2.92 -0.69
CA TRP A 286 -16.93 -3.52 -1.89
C TRP A 286 -16.30 -4.88 -1.58
N ILE A 287 -15.52 -5.00 -0.50
CA ILE A 287 -14.94 -6.27 -0.06
C ILE A 287 -16.05 -7.30 0.17
N ASP A 288 -17.10 -6.95 0.92
CA ASP A 288 -18.17 -7.87 1.30
C ASP A 288 -19.00 -8.37 0.10
N ARG A 289 -19.23 -7.54 -0.92
CA ARG A 289 -20.00 -7.96 -2.11
C ARG A 289 -19.19 -8.70 -3.16
N THR A 290 -17.85 -8.68 -3.04
CA THR A 290 -16.92 -9.38 -3.96
C THR A 290 -16.27 -10.61 -3.34
N SER A 291 -16.66 -10.95 -2.10
CA SER A 291 -16.22 -12.14 -1.35
C SER A 291 -16.91 -13.41 -1.81
#